data_19582e027fa0ff2469a8473b8989b771
#
_entry.id   19582e027fa0ff2469a8473b8989b771
#
_cell.length_a   1.000
_cell.length_b   1.000
_cell.length_c   1.000
_cell.angle_alpha   90.00
_cell.angle_beta   90.00
_cell.angle_gamma   90.00
#
_symmetry.space_group_name_H-M   'P 1'
#
loop_
_entity.id
_entity.type
_entity.pdbx_description
1 polymer ?
#
loop_
_entity_poly.entity_id
_entity_poly.type
_entity_poly.pdbx_seq_one_letter_code
_entity_poly.pdbx_strand_id
1 'polypeptide(L)'
;MRIIYRLPLLLLIMVSIVIGLVLLKAVGASLKLRHGYLAVGKAVWLKMMGIRIVVREGVPPSEAGILMANHRSYVDVLFFKSATPQIYLSKAEVKSWPLIGWGAKALDVVFVDRSSKESRTASRAELADRVQRGMSPVVFPEGTTVDRGLLEFNPGMFYTAAELNVPVVPFVMEYSDPKMAWVDDDTFVSHLLKMLTRPAWQVDLYIGHPVRNPDGAQLAAEIRAWMLQRVKK
;
A
#
# COMPACT_ATOMS: atom_id res chain seq x y z
N MET A 1 5.21 -2.85 -28.87
CA MET A 1 5.13 -4.33 -28.84
C MET A 1 4.70 -4.91 -27.47
N ARG A 2 5.32 -4.54 -26.33
CA ARG A 2 4.92 -5.11 -25.00
C ARG A 2 3.48 -4.83 -24.59
N ILE A 3 2.96 -3.66 -24.87
CA ILE A 3 1.60 -3.27 -24.48
C ILE A 3 0.51 -4.16 -25.11
N ILE A 4 0.77 -4.68 -26.31
CA ILE A 4 -0.19 -5.51 -27.07
C ILE A 4 -0.56 -6.79 -26.31
N TYR A 5 0.41 -7.41 -25.66
CA TYR A 5 0.14 -8.63 -24.88
C TYR A 5 -0.04 -8.35 -23.38
N ARG A 6 0.63 -7.31 -22.84
CA ARG A 6 0.54 -7.00 -21.40
C ARG A 6 -0.81 -6.44 -21.00
N LEU A 7 -1.43 -5.59 -21.84
CA LEU A 7 -2.72 -4.99 -21.50
C LEU A 7 -3.85 -6.05 -21.39
N PRO A 8 -4.09 -6.93 -22.38
CA PRO A 8 -5.10 -7.96 -22.24
C PRO A 8 -4.79 -8.95 -21.11
N LEU A 9 -3.51 -9.30 -20.91
CA LEU A 9 -3.11 -10.17 -19.81
C LEU A 9 -3.31 -9.50 -18.43
N LEU A 10 -3.00 -8.22 -18.32
CA LEU A 10 -3.30 -7.43 -17.10
C LEU A 10 -4.78 -7.48 -16.78
N LEU A 11 -5.64 -7.20 -17.76
CA LEU A 11 -7.10 -7.22 -17.57
C LEU A 11 -7.57 -8.62 -17.15
N LEU A 12 -7.08 -9.66 -17.80
CA LEU A 12 -7.40 -11.04 -17.44
C LEU A 12 -6.99 -11.37 -15.98
N ILE A 13 -5.76 -11.01 -15.58
CA ILE A 13 -5.26 -11.21 -14.23
C ILE A 13 -6.11 -10.43 -13.23
N MET A 14 -6.40 -9.15 -13.50
CA MET A 14 -7.23 -8.32 -12.62
C MET A 14 -8.63 -8.88 -12.46
N VAL A 15 -9.29 -9.26 -13.55
CA VAL A 15 -10.64 -9.84 -13.53
C VAL A 15 -10.62 -11.14 -12.73
N SER A 16 -9.65 -12.03 -12.97
CA SER A 16 -9.52 -13.31 -12.25
C SER A 16 -9.31 -13.09 -10.75
N ILE A 17 -8.44 -12.14 -10.36
CA ILE A 17 -8.21 -11.79 -8.95
C ILE A 17 -9.51 -11.28 -8.31
N VAL A 18 -10.19 -10.34 -8.96
CA VAL A 18 -11.40 -9.73 -8.39
C VAL A 18 -12.53 -10.75 -8.27
N ILE A 19 -12.78 -11.57 -9.31
CA ILE A 19 -13.80 -12.61 -9.25
C ILE A 19 -13.47 -13.59 -8.12
N GLY A 20 -12.24 -14.07 -8.03
CA GLY A 20 -11.84 -14.99 -6.96
C GLY A 20 -11.99 -14.38 -5.56
N LEU A 21 -11.63 -13.11 -5.36
CA LEU A 21 -11.81 -12.42 -4.08
C LEU A 21 -13.30 -12.26 -3.72
N VAL A 22 -14.14 -11.90 -4.69
CA VAL A 22 -15.59 -11.77 -4.48
C VAL A 22 -16.21 -13.10 -4.12
N LEU A 23 -15.86 -14.18 -4.84
CA LEU A 23 -16.36 -15.53 -4.55
C LEU A 23 -15.88 -16.02 -3.18
N LEU A 24 -14.60 -15.85 -2.85
CA LEU A 24 -14.05 -16.20 -1.53
C LEU A 24 -14.77 -15.44 -0.41
N LYS A 25 -15.07 -14.15 -0.61
CA LYS A 25 -15.86 -13.39 0.37
C LYS A 25 -17.30 -13.90 0.47
N ALA A 26 -17.94 -14.21 -0.64
CA ALA A 26 -19.32 -14.70 -0.70
C ALA A 26 -19.50 -16.04 0.04
N VAL A 27 -18.49 -16.91 0.01
CA VAL A 27 -18.49 -18.18 0.76
C VAL A 27 -17.96 -18.04 2.19
N GLY A 28 -17.78 -16.82 2.69
CA GLY A 28 -17.34 -16.56 4.06
C GLY A 28 -15.86 -16.87 4.34
N ALA A 29 -15.02 -16.97 3.30
CA ALA A 29 -13.59 -17.22 3.47
C ALA A 29 -12.92 -16.15 4.36
N SER A 30 -12.03 -16.58 5.24
CA SER A 30 -11.32 -15.69 6.14
C SER A 30 -10.51 -14.62 5.37
N LEU A 31 -10.30 -13.46 5.99
CA LEU A 31 -9.48 -12.40 5.40
C LEU A 31 -8.05 -12.90 5.09
N LYS A 32 -7.48 -13.73 5.96
CA LYS A 32 -6.16 -14.35 5.75
C LYS A 32 -6.11 -15.17 4.45
N LEU A 33 -7.15 -15.96 4.17
CA LEU A 33 -7.23 -16.74 2.92
C LEU A 33 -7.37 -15.83 1.70
N ARG A 34 -8.21 -14.79 1.77
CA ARG A 34 -8.37 -13.79 0.69
C ARG A 34 -7.05 -13.06 0.41
N HIS A 35 -6.28 -12.70 1.44
CA HIS A 35 -4.95 -12.12 1.28
C HIS A 35 -3.93 -13.11 0.71
N GLY A 36 -3.97 -14.38 1.10
CA GLY A 36 -3.14 -15.43 0.49
C GLY A 36 -3.41 -15.56 -1.01
N TYR A 37 -4.68 -15.58 -1.41
CA TYR A 37 -5.08 -15.58 -2.82
C TYR A 37 -4.58 -14.32 -3.56
N LEU A 38 -4.77 -13.13 -2.97
CA LEU A 38 -4.25 -11.88 -3.52
C LEU A 38 -2.73 -11.91 -3.68
N ALA A 39 -1.98 -12.50 -2.74
CA ALA A 39 -0.53 -12.57 -2.80
C ALA A 39 -0.03 -13.36 -4.03
N VAL A 40 -0.72 -14.44 -4.41
CA VAL A 40 -0.45 -15.17 -5.65
C VAL A 40 -0.72 -14.27 -6.87
N GLY A 41 -1.87 -13.60 -6.91
CA GLY A 41 -2.21 -12.68 -7.99
C GLY A 41 -1.20 -11.51 -8.12
N LYS A 42 -0.77 -10.93 -6.99
CA LYS A 42 0.28 -9.91 -6.94
C LYS A 42 1.59 -10.43 -7.54
N ALA A 43 2.02 -11.64 -7.18
CA ALA A 43 3.25 -12.24 -7.71
C ALA A 43 3.20 -12.45 -9.23
N VAL A 44 2.08 -12.95 -9.74
CA VAL A 44 1.84 -13.11 -11.19
C VAL A 44 1.88 -11.75 -11.89
N TRP A 45 1.20 -10.75 -11.33
CA TRP A 45 1.15 -9.40 -11.88
C TRP A 45 2.55 -8.76 -11.93
N LEU A 46 3.30 -8.81 -10.82
CA LEU A 46 4.66 -8.26 -10.73
C LEU A 46 5.60 -8.92 -11.74
N LYS A 47 5.52 -10.24 -11.88
CA LYS A 47 6.30 -11.00 -12.86
C LYS A 47 5.96 -10.59 -14.30
N MET A 48 4.68 -10.47 -14.62
CA MET A 48 4.19 -10.03 -15.95
C MET A 48 4.67 -8.62 -16.28
N MET A 49 4.66 -7.71 -15.30
CA MET A 49 5.14 -6.33 -15.47
C MET A 49 6.67 -6.23 -15.52
N GLY A 50 7.39 -7.28 -15.16
CA GLY A 50 8.84 -7.26 -15.03
C GLY A 50 9.33 -6.45 -13.84
N ILE A 51 8.51 -6.35 -12.78
CA ILE A 51 8.86 -5.63 -11.56
C ILE A 51 9.58 -6.57 -10.60
N ARG A 52 10.79 -6.19 -10.21
CA ARG A 52 11.61 -6.94 -9.26
C ARG A 52 11.67 -6.18 -7.93
N ILE A 53 11.22 -6.82 -6.86
CA ILE A 53 11.36 -6.28 -5.50
C ILE A 53 12.64 -6.86 -4.89
N VAL A 54 13.54 -5.98 -4.46
CA VAL A 54 14.79 -6.34 -3.78
C VAL A 54 14.74 -5.78 -2.37
N VAL A 55 14.68 -6.65 -1.37
CA VAL A 55 14.79 -6.24 0.03
C VAL A 55 16.26 -5.91 0.30
N ARG A 56 16.56 -4.65 0.61
CA ARG A 56 17.89 -4.15 0.90
C ARG A 56 18.21 -4.20 2.39
N GLU A 57 17.17 -4.02 3.21
CA GLU A 57 17.32 -3.96 4.66
C GLU A 57 16.07 -4.52 5.34
N GLY A 58 16.25 -5.17 6.49
CA GLY A 58 15.19 -5.65 7.35
C GLY A 58 14.50 -6.92 6.89
N VAL A 59 13.50 -7.32 7.65
CA VAL A 59 12.66 -8.50 7.40
C VAL A 59 11.19 -8.13 7.46
N PRO A 60 10.31 -8.83 6.73
CA PRO A 60 8.87 -8.60 6.85
C PRO A 60 8.38 -8.77 8.28
N PRO A 61 7.55 -7.84 8.80
CA PRO A 61 7.05 -7.94 10.16
C PRO A 61 6.17 -9.19 10.35
N SER A 62 6.39 -9.88 11.47
CA SER A 62 5.62 -11.08 11.87
C SER A 62 4.41 -10.73 12.75
N GLU A 63 4.43 -9.57 13.41
CA GLU A 63 3.37 -9.08 14.27
C GLU A 63 2.53 -8.01 13.58
N ALA A 64 1.30 -7.84 14.06
CA ALA A 64 0.43 -6.77 13.59
C ALA A 64 0.96 -5.41 14.05
N GLY A 65 0.91 -4.44 13.15
CA GLY A 65 1.32 -3.07 13.40
C GLY A 65 0.94 -2.19 12.22
N ILE A 66 1.14 -0.89 12.36
CA ILE A 66 0.86 0.06 11.28
C ILE A 66 2.07 0.12 10.36
N LEU A 67 1.90 -0.31 9.11
CA LEU A 67 2.95 -0.28 8.09
C LEU A 67 2.92 1.10 7.43
N MET A 68 3.95 1.89 7.64
CA MET A 68 4.05 3.23 7.08
C MET A 68 5.14 3.33 6.03
N ALA A 69 4.80 3.84 4.86
CA ALA A 69 5.73 3.96 3.73
C ALA A 69 5.69 5.35 3.08
N ASN A 70 6.79 5.72 2.41
CA ASN A 70 6.77 6.77 1.40
C ASN A 70 5.88 6.36 0.23
N HIS A 71 5.39 7.33 -0.54
CA HIS A 71 4.42 7.09 -1.59
C HIS A 71 4.94 7.54 -2.96
N ARG A 72 5.08 6.59 -3.87
CA ARG A 72 5.56 6.82 -5.25
C ARG A 72 4.46 6.62 -6.29
N SER A 73 3.57 5.65 -6.06
CA SER A 73 2.54 5.30 -7.04
C SER A 73 1.41 4.48 -6.40
N TYR A 74 0.25 4.42 -7.05
CA TYR A 74 -0.84 3.53 -6.66
C TYR A 74 -0.44 2.03 -6.61
N VAL A 75 0.65 1.65 -7.28
CA VAL A 75 1.16 0.26 -7.24
C VAL A 75 1.95 -0.07 -5.98
N ASP A 76 2.31 0.91 -5.14
CA ASP A 76 3.07 0.68 -3.90
C ASP A 76 2.39 -0.34 -2.98
N VAL A 77 1.07 -0.39 -2.99
CA VAL A 77 0.28 -1.36 -2.22
C VAL A 77 0.63 -2.82 -2.54
N LEU A 78 1.23 -3.07 -3.70
CA LEU A 78 1.65 -4.40 -4.13
C LEU A 78 3.00 -4.82 -3.55
N PHE A 79 3.79 -3.89 -3.02
CA PHE A 79 5.18 -4.15 -2.61
C PHE A 79 5.31 -4.51 -1.13
N PHE A 80 4.29 -4.26 -0.33
CA PHE A 80 4.33 -4.63 1.09
C PHE A 80 4.41 -6.14 1.29
N LYS A 81 5.26 -6.53 2.23
CA LYS A 81 5.40 -7.89 2.74
C LYS A 81 5.14 -7.90 4.24
N SER A 82 4.24 -8.73 4.71
CA SER A 82 3.92 -8.93 6.12
C SER A 82 3.32 -10.33 6.31
N ALA A 83 3.51 -10.92 7.46
CA ALA A 83 2.87 -12.19 7.83
C ALA A 83 1.39 -11.99 8.22
N THR A 84 0.99 -10.76 8.54
CA THR A 84 -0.39 -10.41 8.93
C THR A 84 -1.19 -9.89 7.73
N PRO A 85 -2.53 -10.05 7.72
CA PRO A 85 -3.39 -9.47 6.70
C PRO A 85 -3.24 -7.95 6.64
N GLN A 86 -3.03 -7.41 5.44
CA GLN A 86 -2.85 -5.98 5.23
C GLN A 86 -4.19 -5.31 4.96
N ILE A 87 -4.47 -4.20 5.63
CA ILE A 87 -5.65 -3.37 5.37
C ILE A 87 -5.19 -2.06 4.74
N TYR A 88 -5.80 -1.71 3.63
CA TYR A 88 -5.45 -0.50 2.90
C TYR A 88 -6.46 0.61 3.17
N LEU A 89 -5.97 1.85 3.19
CA LEU A 89 -6.78 3.06 3.20
C LEU A 89 -6.82 3.63 1.78
N SER A 90 -8.00 3.77 1.24
CA SER A 90 -8.22 4.27 -0.12
C SER A 90 -9.13 5.50 -0.14
N LYS A 91 -9.03 6.31 -1.18
CA LYS A 91 -9.98 7.41 -1.40
C LYS A 91 -11.40 6.87 -1.61
N ALA A 92 -12.39 7.60 -1.13
CA ALA A 92 -13.80 7.19 -1.23
C ALA A 92 -14.26 6.94 -2.67
N GLU A 93 -13.76 7.72 -3.63
CA GLU A 93 -14.09 7.61 -5.06
C GLU A 93 -13.72 6.25 -5.65
N VAL A 94 -12.64 5.64 -5.16
CA VAL A 94 -12.17 4.32 -5.63
C VAL A 94 -13.21 3.22 -5.39
N LYS A 95 -14.10 3.41 -4.40
CA LYS A 95 -15.21 2.48 -4.09
C LYS A 95 -16.15 2.26 -5.29
N SER A 96 -16.28 3.26 -6.15
CA SER A 96 -17.15 3.23 -7.36
C SER A 96 -16.42 2.74 -8.62
N TRP A 97 -15.09 2.59 -8.59
CA TRP A 97 -14.35 2.17 -9.77
C TRP A 97 -14.65 0.72 -10.15
N PRO A 98 -14.97 0.45 -11.42
CA PRO A 98 -15.18 -0.92 -11.89
C PRO A 98 -13.97 -1.80 -11.57
N LEU A 99 -14.19 -3.06 -11.23
CA LEU A 99 -13.21 -4.06 -10.82
C LEU A 99 -12.44 -3.68 -9.55
N ILE A 100 -11.72 -2.55 -9.55
CA ILE A 100 -10.89 -2.12 -8.42
C ILE A 100 -11.73 -1.93 -7.16
N GLY A 101 -12.89 -1.26 -7.25
CA GLY A 101 -13.79 -1.05 -6.12
C GLY A 101 -14.38 -2.36 -5.60
N TRP A 102 -14.68 -3.32 -6.46
CA TRP A 102 -15.18 -4.64 -6.05
C TRP A 102 -14.10 -5.44 -5.32
N GLY A 103 -12.87 -5.47 -5.85
CA GLY A 103 -11.73 -6.10 -5.20
C GLY A 103 -11.41 -5.45 -3.85
N ALA A 104 -11.43 -4.13 -3.78
CA ALA A 104 -11.21 -3.37 -2.55
C ALA A 104 -12.27 -3.73 -1.47
N LYS A 105 -13.55 -3.79 -1.83
CA LYS A 105 -14.62 -4.24 -0.92
C LYS A 105 -14.45 -5.70 -0.50
N ALA A 106 -13.96 -6.55 -1.39
CA ALA A 106 -13.69 -7.96 -1.08
C ALA A 106 -12.50 -8.15 -0.14
N LEU A 107 -11.60 -7.17 -0.05
CA LEU A 107 -10.45 -7.13 0.86
C LEU A 107 -10.69 -6.30 2.13
N ASP A 108 -11.93 -5.84 2.34
CA ASP A 108 -12.31 -5.00 3.47
C ASP A 108 -11.47 -3.71 3.59
N VAL A 109 -11.11 -3.11 2.44
CA VAL A 109 -10.41 -1.81 2.35
C VAL A 109 -11.23 -0.73 3.03
N VAL A 110 -10.57 0.10 3.85
CA VAL A 110 -11.17 1.26 4.48
C VAL A 110 -11.18 2.43 3.50
N PHE A 111 -12.34 3.06 3.33
CA PHE A 111 -12.48 4.20 2.42
C PHE A 111 -12.59 5.50 3.20
N VAL A 112 -11.90 6.55 2.73
CA VAL A 112 -11.89 7.87 3.36
C VAL A 112 -12.19 8.97 2.35
N ASP A 113 -13.12 9.85 2.71
CA ASP A 113 -13.23 11.17 2.11
C ASP A 113 -12.24 12.09 2.82
N ARG A 114 -11.19 12.50 2.10
CA ARG A 114 -10.11 13.32 2.68
C ARG A 114 -10.52 14.77 2.93
N SER A 115 -11.61 15.24 2.32
CA SER A 115 -12.17 16.57 2.54
C SER A 115 -12.97 16.65 3.85
N SER A 116 -13.59 15.54 4.29
CA SER A 116 -14.38 15.46 5.52
C SER A 116 -13.51 15.13 6.74
N LYS A 117 -13.59 15.96 7.78
CA LYS A 117 -12.95 15.71 9.08
C LYS A 117 -13.54 14.47 9.76
N GLU A 118 -14.85 14.32 9.69
CA GLU A 118 -15.60 13.20 10.25
C GLU A 118 -15.17 11.88 9.60
N SER A 119 -15.06 11.85 8.26
CA SER A 119 -14.62 10.66 7.52
C SER A 119 -13.17 10.29 7.85
N ARG A 120 -12.27 11.28 7.99
CA ARG A 120 -10.89 11.02 8.43
C ARG A 120 -10.82 10.45 9.85
N THR A 121 -11.67 10.93 10.76
CA THR A 121 -11.73 10.42 12.13
C THR A 121 -12.28 9.00 12.17
N ALA A 122 -13.40 8.76 11.48
CA ALA A 122 -14.02 7.43 11.39
C ALA A 122 -13.07 6.40 10.77
N SER A 123 -12.37 6.75 9.68
CA SER A 123 -11.42 5.84 9.04
C SER A 123 -10.23 5.50 9.94
N ARG A 124 -9.74 6.44 10.76
CA ARG A 124 -8.69 6.15 11.75
C ARG A 124 -9.18 5.19 12.83
N ALA A 125 -10.38 5.40 13.36
CA ALA A 125 -10.98 4.50 14.35
C ALA A 125 -11.17 3.09 13.79
N GLU A 126 -11.61 2.98 12.52
CA GLU A 126 -11.73 1.69 11.85
C GLU A 126 -10.37 1.01 11.65
N LEU A 127 -9.34 1.74 11.23
CA LEU A 127 -7.99 1.18 11.13
C LEU A 127 -7.45 0.73 12.49
N ALA A 128 -7.71 1.50 13.55
CA ALA A 128 -7.36 1.15 14.92
C ALA A 128 -8.00 -0.19 15.36
N ASP A 129 -9.30 -0.37 15.12
CA ASP A 129 -10.01 -1.63 15.36
C ASP A 129 -9.38 -2.81 14.58
N ARG A 130 -8.96 -2.58 13.33
CA ARG A 130 -8.28 -3.61 12.53
C ARG A 130 -6.94 -4.04 13.13
N VAL A 131 -6.16 -3.10 13.68
CA VAL A 131 -4.89 -3.46 14.36
C VAL A 131 -5.16 -4.32 15.59
N GLN A 132 -6.15 -3.97 16.41
CA GLN A 132 -6.53 -4.77 17.58
C GLN A 132 -6.98 -6.19 17.21
N ARG A 133 -7.50 -6.38 15.99
CA ARG A 133 -7.85 -7.71 15.44
C ARG A 133 -6.68 -8.43 14.76
N GLY A 134 -5.45 -7.98 14.96
CA GLY A 134 -4.25 -8.63 14.42
C GLY A 134 -3.99 -8.38 12.93
N MET A 135 -4.53 -7.29 12.37
CA MET A 135 -4.31 -6.88 10.98
C MET A 135 -3.33 -5.71 10.93
N SER A 136 -2.70 -5.51 9.77
CA SER A 136 -1.72 -4.44 9.58
C SER A 136 -2.23 -3.39 8.59
N PRO A 137 -2.71 -2.23 9.08
CA PRO A 137 -2.99 -1.10 8.21
C PRO A 137 -1.76 -0.64 7.45
N VAL A 138 -1.93 -0.37 6.17
CA VAL A 138 -0.91 0.25 5.30
C VAL A 138 -1.26 1.72 5.13
N VAL A 139 -0.35 2.60 5.50
CA VAL A 139 -0.55 4.04 5.51
C VAL A 139 0.59 4.73 4.78
N PHE A 140 0.25 5.68 3.93
CA PHE A 140 1.19 6.61 3.30
C PHE A 140 1.02 7.98 3.96
N PRO A 141 1.86 8.33 4.95
CA PRO A 141 1.63 9.53 5.76
C PRO A 141 1.81 10.84 4.99
N GLU A 142 2.47 10.82 3.84
CA GLU A 142 2.59 11.96 2.93
C GLU A 142 1.23 12.40 2.35
N GLY A 143 0.29 11.49 2.21
CA GLY A 143 -1.05 11.79 1.69
C GLY A 143 -1.13 12.00 0.19
N THR A 144 -0.01 12.08 -0.51
CA THR A 144 0.12 12.14 -1.97
C THR A 144 1.40 11.44 -2.42
N THR A 145 1.54 11.26 -3.73
CA THR A 145 2.72 10.65 -4.35
C THR A 145 3.73 11.70 -4.77
N VAL A 146 5.02 11.36 -4.68
CA VAL A 146 6.15 12.15 -5.18
C VAL A 146 7.16 11.24 -5.88
N ASP A 147 7.94 11.76 -6.81
CA ASP A 147 8.95 10.98 -7.55
C ASP A 147 10.23 10.76 -6.74
N ARG A 148 10.58 11.71 -5.86
CA ARG A 148 11.80 11.72 -5.04
C ARG A 148 11.56 12.33 -3.67
N GLY A 149 12.52 12.12 -2.77
CA GLY A 149 12.50 12.71 -1.43
C GLY A 149 11.36 12.18 -0.57
N LEU A 150 10.98 12.94 0.42
CA LEU A 150 9.94 12.61 1.40
C LEU A 150 9.23 13.91 1.82
N LEU A 151 7.92 13.95 1.68
CA LEU A 151 7.10 15.08 2.13
C LEU A 151 6.93 15.09 3.65
N GLU A 152 6.33 16.16 4.16
CA GLU A 152 5.89 16.23 5.54
C GLU A 152 4.76 15.22 5.80
N PHE A 153 4.76 14.65 7.01
CA PHE A 153 3.81 13.61 7.37
C PHE A 153 2.54 14.19 7.97
N ASN A 154 1.41 13.64 7.56
CA ASN A 154 0.15 13.79 8.25
C ASN A 154 0.19 12.98 9.57
N PRO A 155 0.14 13.63 10.74
CA PRO A 155 0.49 12.96 12.00
C PRO A 155 -0.61 12.05 12.57
N GLY A 156 -1.82 12.08 12.03
CA GLY A 156 -3.00 11.45 12.64
C GLY A 156 -2.84 9.98 13.02
N MET A 157 -2.23 9.16 12.15
CA MET A 157 -2.03 7.74 12.46
C MET A 157 -0.89 7.48 13.43
N PHE A 158 0.06 8.40 13.59
CA PHE A 158 1.10 8.29 14.62
C PHE A 158 0.51 8.52 16.02
N TYR A 159 -0.39 9.49 16.17
CA TYR A 159 -1.14 9.66 17.42
C TYR A 159 -2.00 8.44 17.75
N THR A 160 -2.68 7.88 16.73
CA THR A 160 -3.45 6.65 16.91
C THR A 160 -2.55 5.47 17.34
N ALA A 161 -1.36 5.34 16.75
CA ALA A 161 -0.40 4.29 17.13
C ALA A 161 0.09 4.46 18.56
N ALA A 162 0.40 5.69 18.97
CA ALA A 162 0.82 6.01 20.34
C ALA A 162 -0.28 5.72 21.37
N GLU A 163 -1.51 6.18 21.11
CA GLU A 163 -2.69 5.96 21.95
C GLU A 163 -3.00 4.47 22.16
N LEU A 164 -2.89 3.66 21.12
CA LEU A 164 -3.15 2.22 21.18
C LEU A 164 -1.92 1.40 21.60
N ASN A 165 -0.77 2.04 21.80
CA ASN A 165 0.50 1.38 22.06
C ASN A 165 0.84 0.26 21.04
N VAL A 166 0.52 0.49 19.76
CA VAL A 166 0.82 -0.45 18.68
C VAL A 166 2.09 -0.04 17.92
N PRO A 167 2.86 -0.99 17.37
CA PRO A 167 4.09 -0.64 16.67
C PRO A 167 3.78 0.01 15.31
N VAL A 168 4.62 0.96 14.94
CA VAL A 168 4.76 1.45 13.57
C VAL A 168 5.99 0.81 12.95
N VAL A 169 5.81 0.21 11.78
CA VAL A 169 6.90 -0.39 11.00
C VAL A 169 7.14 0.48 9.77
N PRO A 170 8.27 1.18 9.68
CA PRO A 170 8.55 2.01 8.51
C PRO A 170 9.04 1.18 7.32
N PHE A 171 8.58 1.57 6.14
CA PHE A 171 9.00 1.04 4.86
C PHE A 171 9.50 2.18 3.97
N VAL A 172 10.57 1.95 3.24
CA VAL A 172 10.99 2.84 2.14
C VAL A 172 11.00 2.05 0.85
N MET A 173 10.37 2.61 -0.16
CA MET A 173 10.28 2.09 -1.51
C MET A 173 11.01 3.02 -2.46
N GLU A 174 12.13 2.55 -3.05
CA GLU A 174 12.90 3.33 -4.01
C GLU A 174 12.85 2.67 -5.39
N TYR A 175 12.34 3.43 -6.35
CA TYR A 175 12.22 2.98 -7.72
C TYR A 175 13.54 3.15 -8.47
N SER A 176 13.96 2.14 -9.22
CA SER A 176 15.13 2.22 -10.09
C SER A 176 14.94 3.19 -11.24
N ASP A 177 13.71 3.45 -11.65
CA ASP A 177 13.30 4.45 -12.63
C ASP A 177 12.27 5.40 -12.01
N PRO A 178 12.67 6.64 -11.63
CA PRO A 178 11.74 7.62 -11.05
C PRO A 178 10.54 7.95 -11.95
N LYS A 179 10.68 7.77 -13.27
CA LYS A 179 9.57 7.96 -14.22
C LYS A 179 8.42 6.97 -14.01
N MET A 180 8.58 5.97 -13.14
CA MET A 180 7.53 5.03 -12.73
C MET A 180 6.75 5.53 -11.51
N ALA A 181 7.11 6.66 -10.93
CA ALA A 181 6.26 7.36 -9.98
C ALA A 181 5.04 7.95 -10.68
N TRP A 182 3.93 8.00 -9.95
CA TRP A 182 2.69 8.60 -10.42
C TRP A 182 2.56 9.99 -9.82
N VAL A 183 2.94 11.00 -10.57
CA VAL A 183 3.06 12.39 -10.11
C VAL A 183 2.48 13.36 -11.14
N ASP A 184 2.37 14.60 -10.76
CA ASP A 184 1.93 15.72 -11.59
C ASP A 184 0.54 15.48 -12.20
N ASP A 185 0.38 15.76 -13.49
CA ASP A 185 -0.86 15.61 -14.23
C ASP A 185 -1.07 14.19 -14.83
N ASP A 186 -0.27 13.21 -14.39
CA ASP A 186 -0.43 11.83 -14.86
C ASP A 186 -1.83 11.30 -14.50
N THR A 187 -2.63 11.00 -15.52
CA THR A 187 -3.88 10.27 -15.28
C THR A 187 -3.58 8.78 -15.02
N PHE A 188 -4.50 8.09 -14.33
CA PHE A 188 -4.35 6.66 -14.06
C PHE A 188 -4.08 5.86 -15.35
N VAL A 189 -4.82 6.14 -16.42
CA VAL A 189 -4.70 5.41 -17.69
C VAL A 189 -3.37 5.71 -18.39
N SER A 190 -2.97 6.98 -18.48
CA SER A 190 -1.71 7.36 -19.12
C SER A 190 -0.51 6.75 -18.41
N HIS A 191 -0.51 6.81 -17.07
CA HIS A 191 0.56 6.22 -16.26
C HIS A 191 0.60 4.68 -16.37
N LEU A 192 -0.57 4.02 -16.35
CA LEU A 192 -0.63 2.56 -16.54
C LEU A 192 -0.07 2.14 -17.90
N LEU A 193 -0.44 2.85 -18.98
CA LEU A 193 0.09 2.59 -20.31
C LEU A 193 1.61 2.79 -20.37
N LYS A 194 2.12 3.85 -19.75
CA LYS A 194 3.55 4.12 -19.60
C LYS A 194 4.27 2.95 -18.89
N MET A 195 3.73 2.44 -17.79
CA MET A 195 4.28 1.27 -17.09
C MET A 195 4.28 0.01 -17.95
N LEU A 196 3.22 -0.23 -18.75
CA LEU A 196 3.11 -1.41 -19.62
C LEU A 196 4.15 -1.42 -20.76
N THR A 197 4.68 -0.27 -21.15
CA THR A 197 5.73 -0.18 -22.19
C THR A 197 7.13 -0.52 -21.66
N ARG A 198 7.38 -0.37 -20.35
CA ARG A 198 8.71 -0.60 -19.76
C ARG A 198 9.12 -2.06 -19.80
N PRO A 199 10.41 -2.35 -20.07
CA PRO A 199 10.89 -3.73 -20.13
C PRO A 199 10.87 -4.43 -18.78
N ALA A 200 11.54 -3.84 -17.82
CA ALA A 200 11.63 -4.26 -16.43
C ALA A 200 12.14 -3.08 -15.60
N TRP A 201 11.82 -3.08 -14.31
CA TRP A 201 12.36 -2.13 -13.35
C TRP A 201 12.37 -2.74 -11.95
N GLN A 202 13.10 -2.11 -11.04
CA GLN A 202 13.32 -2.62 -9.70
C GLN A 202 12.77 -1.66 -8.66
N VAL A 203 12.26 -2.23 -7.59
CA VAL A 203 11.93 -1.53 -6.35
C VAL A 203 12.87 -2.03 -5.28
N ASP A 204 13.70 -1.14 -4.75
CA ASP A 204 14.48 -1.39 -3.55
C ASP A 204 13.59 -1.15 -2.34
N LEU A 205 13.45 -2.16 -1.51
CA LEU A 205 12.60 -2.14 -0.33
C LEU A 205 13.45 -2.17 0.94
N TYR A 206 13.28 -1.17 1.78
CA TYR A 206 13.88 -1.10 3.12
C TYR A 206 12.75 -1.26 4.13
N ILE A 207 12.95 -2.12 5.11
CA ILE A 207 11.98 -2.44 6.16
C ILE A 207 12.66 -2.15 7.50
N GLY A 208 12.10 -1.23 8.26
CA GLY A 208 12.62 -0.88 9.58
C GLY A 208 12.12 -1.82 10.66
N HIS A 209 12.70 -1.66 11.84
CA HIS A 209 12.21 -2.34 13.04
C HIS A 209 10.87 -1.73 13.50
N PRO A 210 10.00 -2.53 14.15
CA PRO A 210 8.82 -2.01 14.81
C PRO A 210 9.19 -0.99 15.89
N VAL A 211 8.62 0.21 15.83
CA VAL A 211 8.85 1.29 16.79
C VAL A 211 7.57 1.58 17.56
N ARG A 212 7.67 1.73 18.87
CA ARG A 212 6.60 2.21 19.75
C ARG A 212 7.08 3.44 20.50
N ASN A 213 6.24 4.44 20.57
CA ASN A 213 6.48 5.64 21.36
C ASN A 213 5.12 6.17 21.85
N PRO A 214 4.96 6.47 23.15
CA PRO A 214 3.70 7.03 23.68
C PRO A 214 3.43 8.47 23.20
N ASP A 215 4.44 9.16 22.67
CA ASP A 215 4.32 10.47 22.04
C ASP A 215 4.23 10.31 20.52
N GLY A 216 3.05 10.59 19.97
CA GLY A 216 2.82 10.47 18.52
C GLY A 216 3.64 11.43 17.67
N ALA A 217 4.01 12.60 18.19
CA ALA A 217 4.86 13.56 17.49
C ALA A 217 6.31 13.07 17.43
N GLN A 218 6.84 12.56 18.54
CA GLN A 218 8.15 11.94 18.58
C GLN A 218 8.22 10.69 17.71
N LEU A 219 7.17 9.84 17.74
CA LEU A 219 7.05 8.68 16.88
C LEU A 219 7.12 9.08 15.39
N ALA A 220 6.39 10.11 14.98
CA ALA A 220 6.41 10.61 13.61
C ALA A 220 7.81 11.13 13.22
N ALA A 221 8.47 11.87 14.09
CA ALA A 221 9.81 12.40 13.86
C ALA A 221 10.85 11.26 13.72
N GLU A 222 10.80 10.25 14.57
CA GLU A 222 11.69 9.10 14.55
C GLU A 222 11.53 8.28 13.25
N ILE A 223 10.28 7.95 12.89
CA ILE A 223 9.97 7.22 11.65
C ILE A 223 10.42 8.03 10.43
N ARG A 224 10.15 9.35 10.40
CA ARG A 224 10.56 10.21 9.29
C ARG A 224 12.09 10.30 9.18
N ALA A 225 12.80 10.44 10.28
CA ALA A 225 14.26 10.48 10.30
C ALA A 225 14.87 9.18 9.75
N TRP A 226 14.30 8.01 10.12
CA TRP A 226 14.72 6.72 9.60
C TRP A 226 14.48 6.62 8.08
N MET A 227 13.33 7.08 7.58
CA MET A 227 13.02 7.07 6.14
C MET A 227 13.92 8.01 5.34
N LEU A 228 14.20 9.22 5.86
CA LEU A 228 15.05 10.23 5.19
C LEU A 228 16.47 9.74 4.90
N GLN A 229 16.99 8.80 5.69
CA GLN A 229 18.31 8.21 5.48
C GLN A 229 18.34 7.22 4.28
N ARG A 230 17.17 6.79 3.79
CA ARG A 230 17.00 5.72 2.79
C ARG A 230 16.34 6.17 1.49
N VAL A 231 15.60 7.27 1.53
CA VAL A 231 15.03 7.86 0.31
C VAL A 231 16.10 8.59 -0.49
N LYS A 232 16.09 8.43 -1.80
CA LYS A 232 16.94 9.20 -2.72
C LYS A 232 16.46 10.65 -2.76
N LYS A 233 17.41 11.57 -2.75
CA LYS A 233 17.17 13.01 -2.89
C LYS A 233 16.81 13.37 -4.32
#